data_8e89374e6cc2dde09f06dadd27e3f664
#
_entry.id   8e89374e6cc2dde09f06dadd27e3f664
#
_cell.length_a   1.000
_cell.length_b   1.000
_cell.length_c   1.000
_cell.angle_alpha   90.00
_cell.angle_beta   90.00
_cell.angle_gamma   90.00
#
_symmetry.space_group_name_H-M   'P 1'
#
loop_
_entity.id
_entity.type
_entity.pdbx_description
1 polymer ?
#
loop_
_entity_poly.entity_id
_entity_poly.type
_entity_poly.pdbx_seq_one_letter_code
_entity_poly.pdbx_strand_id
1 'polypeptide(L)'
;MQTNKKSKNIIGIIQSFLILILVVLVIFMMIQISKLQGTARVINYAGLVRGATQREVKLEITGNQNEELIKYLDDILLGLRYQDGHYDLVKLNDEEYQEKLQIQSDYWDKLKTEIEAVRNKGYENTDIVNMSEIYFTMADETVSAAESYSEKIAIKIRTIELLSALDMLILVILVIMQTLKAMQMAMQNRLLEQKAFVDAHTVLPNKNACNELLNKKDVITDSTACIMFDLNNLKTVNDTMGHSAGDQLIMNFSKLLRSVIPEKDFVGRYGGDEFIAVIHHTSEAEIKEILKSLYREKDRLNSYENQIPIDYACGWALSSDDMSCTMQMLLDDADAYMYKNKQLCKKYH
;
A
#
# COMPACT_ATOMS: atom_id res chain seq x y z
N MET A 1 22.93 -3.14 -10.44
CA MET A 1 22.20 -2.08 -9.68
C MET A 1 21.38 -1.13 -10.57
N GLN A 2 21.82 -0.75 -11.76
CA GLN A 2 21.09 0.15 -12.68
C GLN A 2 19.81 -0.44 -13.31
N THR A 3 19.74 -1.74 -13.59
CA THR A 3 18.56 -2.40 -14.18
C THR A 3 17.36 -2.42 -13.23
N ASN A 4 17.58 -2.51 -11.92
CA ASN A 4 16.51 -2.56 -10.92
C ASN A 4 15.86 -1.17 -10.67
N LYS A 5 16.63 -0.07 -10.85
CA LYS A 5 16.13 1.30 -10.74
C LYS A 5 15.25 1.68 -11.94
N LYS A 6 15.63 1.24 -13.17
CA LYS A 6 14.83 1.41 -14.39
C LYS A 6 13.47 0.68 -14.29
N SER A 7 13.46 -0.56 -13.80
CA SER A 7 12.23 -1.35 -13.64
C SER A 7 11.26 -0.73 -12.62
N LYS A 8 11.75 -0.21 -11.49
CA LYS A 8 10.90 0.49 -10.50
C LYS A 8 10.24 1.75 -11.07
N ASN A 9 10.99 2.53 -11.85
CA ASN A 9 10.45 3.74 -12.48
C ASN A 9 9.38 3.41 -13.52
N ILE A 10 9.54 2.35 -14.30
CA ILE A 10 8.56 1.92 -15.31
C ILE A 10 7.24 1.50 -14.65
N ILE A 11 7.30 0.69 -13.58
CA ILE A 11 6.08 0.25 -12.87
C ILE A 11 5.36 1.45 -12.25
N GLY A 12 6.09 2.41 -11.67
CA GLY A 12 5.50 3.63 -11.13
C GLY A 12 4.82 4.48 -12.21
N ILE A 13 5.40 4.60 -13.40
CA ILE A 13 4.80 5.30 -14.54
C ILE A 13 3.51 4.59 -15.00
N ILE A 14 3.53 3.25 -15.09
CA ILE A 14 2.34 2.47 -15.44
C ILE A 14 1.22 2.68 -14.42
N GLN A 15 1.52 2.64 -13.13
CA GLN A 15 0.53 2.87 -12.07
C GLN A 15 -0.06 4.28 -12.14
N SER A 16 0.78 5.30 -12.35
CA SER A 16 0.30 6.69 -12.49
C SER A 16 -0.62 6.84 -13.70
N PHE A 17 -0.33 6.14 -14.80
CA PHE A 17 -1.15 6.15 -15.99
C PHE A 17 -2.51 5.44 -15.78
N LEU A 18 -2.52 4.29 -15.10
CA LEU A 18 -3.76 3.59 -14.73
C LEU A 18 -4.63 4.43 -13.79
N ILE A 19 -4.04 5.09 -12.80
CA ILE A 19 -4.77 6.00 -11.90
C ILE A 19 -5.42 7.13 -12.70
N LEU A 20 -4.72 7.70 -13.69
CA LEU A 20 -5.28 8.74 -14.55
C LEU A 20 -6.46 8.22 -15.36
N ILE A 21 -6.35 7.01 -15.94
CA ILE A 21 -7.45 6.35 -16.66
C ILE A 21 -8.65 6.18 -15.73
N LEU A 22 -8.45 5.68 -14.51
CA LEU A 22 -9.52 5.47 -13.54
C LEU A 22 -10.26 6.77 -13.21
N VAL A 23 -9.52 7.86 -12.99
CA VAL A 23 -10.12 9.18 -12.76
C VAL A 23 -10.97 9.63 -13.94
N VAL A 24 -10.49 9.47 -15.17
CA VAL A 24 -11.24 9.83 -16.39
C VAL A 24 -12.51 8.99 -16.52
N LEU A 25 -12.43 7.66 -16.27
CA LEU A 25 -13.60 6.78 -16.31
C LEU A 25 -14.66 7.18 -15.27
N VAL A 26 -14.24 7.52 -14.05
CA VAL A 26 -15.15 7.97 -12.97
C VAL A 26 -15.85 9.27 -13.36
N ILE A 27 -15.11 10.26 -13.88
CA ILE A 27 -15.70 11.52 -14.33
C ILE A 27 -16.73 11.27 -15.45
N PHE A 28 -16.36 10.41 -16.41
CA PHE A 28 -17.27 10.08 -17.51
C PHE A 28 -18.52 9.35 -17.03
N MET A 29 -18.39 8.44 -16.06
CA MET A 29 -19.51 7.76 -15.42
C MET A 29 -20.45 8.76 -14.72
N MET A 30 -19.92 9.73 -13.98
CA MET A 30 -20.72 10.76 -13.31
C MET A 30 -21.54 11.57 -14.31
N ILE A 31 -20.95 11.91 -15.46
CA ILE A 31 -21.66 12.62 -16.54
C ILE A 31 -22.83 11.77 -17.09
N GLN A 32 -22.63 10.45 -17.30
CA GLN A 32 -23.67 9.57 -17.79
C GLN A 32 -24.80 9.38 -16.76
N ILE A 33 -24.47 9.25 -15.49
CA ILE A 33 -25.46 9.15 -14.40
C ILE A 33 -26.31 10.41 -14.32
N SER A 34 -25.71 11.59 -14.42
CA SER A 34 -26.44 12.86 -14.44
C SER A 34 -27.45 12.95 -15.61
N LYS A 35 -27.05 12.45 -16.81
CA LYS A 35 -27.99 12.37 -17.95
C LYS A 35 -29.14 11.40 -17.69
N LEU A 36 -28.85 10.24 -17.08
CA LEU A 36 -29.86 9.22 -16.78
C LEU A 36 -30.92 9.73 -15.79
N GLN A 37 -30.53 10.48 -14.76
CA GLN A 37 -31.46 11.04 -13.76
C GLN A 37 -32.53 11.96 -14.37
N GLY A 38 -32.16 12.78 -15.34
CA GLY A 38 -33.10 13.62 -16.06
C GLY A 38 -34.07 12.84 -16.97
N THR A 39 -33.58 11.73 -17.56
CA THR A 39 -34.35 10.93 -18.53
C THR A 39 -35.61 10.29 -17.91
N ALA A 40 -35.51 9.79 -16.68
CA ALA A 40 -36.66 9.16 -16.00
C ALA A 40 -37.87 10.13 -15.85
N ARG A 41 -37.58 11.38 -15.56
CA ARG A 41 -38.67 12.42 -15.48
C ARG A 41 -39.30 12.67 -16.84
N VAL A 42 -38.49 12.77 -17.90
CA VAL A 42 -38.97 12.94 -19.27
C VAL A 42 -39.88 11.80 -19.70
N ILE A 43 -39.49 10.55 -19.46
CA ILE A 43 -40.27 9.33 -19.75
C ILE A 43 -41.64 9.41 -19.03
N ASN A 44 -41.62 9.75 -17.74
CA ASN A 44 -42.83 9.83 -16.95
C ASN A 44 -43.81 10.90 -17.52
N TYR A 45 -43.34 12.11 -17.84
CA TYR A 45 -44.17 13.18 -18.38
C TYR A 45 -44.61 12.89 -19.81
N ALA A 46 -43.81 12.29 -20.66
CA ALA A 46 -44.24 11.82 -21.97
C ALA A 46 -45.38 10.77 -21.86
N GLY A 47 -45.28 9.85 -20.88
CA GLY A 47 -46.34 8.89 -20.55
C GLY A 47 -47.61 9.57 -20.03
N LEU A 48 -47.47 10.63 -19.22
CA LEU A 48 -48.61 11.46 -18.77
C LEU A 48 -49.33 12.16 -19.94
N VAL A 49 -48.58 12.70 -20.91
CA VAL A 49 -49.16 13.29 -22.11
C VAL A 49 -50.01 12.27 -22.87
N ARG A 50 -49.52 11.05 -23.07
CA ARG A 50 -50.25 9.95 -23.70
C ARG A 50 -51.58 9.68 -23.03
N GLY A 51 -51.58 9.49 -21.70
CA GLY A 51 -52.78 9.17 -20.94
C GLY A 51 -53.74 10.34 -20.76
N ALA A 52 -53.23 11.55 -20.55
CA ALA A 52 -54.03 12.73 -20.34
C ALA A 52 -54.74 13.21 -21.61
N THR A 53 -54.11 13.04 -22.78
CA THR A 53 -54.75 13.32 -24.06
C THR A 53 -55.97 12.42 -24.32
N GLN A 54 -55.84 11.13 -24.06
CA GLN A 54 -56.96 10.21 -24.18
C GLN A 54 -58.10 10.56 -23.21
N ARG A 55 -57.74 11.02 -22.01
CA ARG A 55 -58.72 11.51 -21.02
C ARG A 55 -59.41 12.78 -21.52
N GLU A 56 -58.68 13.72 -22.10
CA GLU A 56 -59.23 14.96 -22.65
C GLU A 56 -60.24 14.68 -23.76
N VAL A 57 -59.85 13.87 -24.76
CA VAL A 57 -60.75 13.50 -25.87
C VAL A 57 -62.03 12.82 -25.35
N LYS A 58 -61.92 11.93 -24.34
CA LYS A 58 -63.07 11.31 -23.72
C LYS A 58 -64.01 12.32 -23.04
N LEU A 59 -63.46 13.32 -22.35
CA LEU A 59 -64.22 14.35 -21.69
C LEU A 59 -64.97 15.20 -22.73
N GLU A 60 -64.31 15.59 -23.80
CA GLU A 60 -64.93 16.36 -24.89
C GLU A 60 -66.08 15.61 -25.58
N ILE A 61 -65.90 14.31 -25.89
CA ILE A 61 -66.95 13.45 -26.46
C ILE A 61 -68.18 13.35 -25.54
N THR A 62 -67.96 13.35 -24.23
CA THR A 62 -69.04 13.29 -23.21
C THR A 62 -69.58 14.63 -22.82
N GLY A 63 -69.16 15.74 -23.45
CA GLY A 63 -69.66 17.10 -23.20
C GLY A 63 -69.08 17.76 -21.94
N ASN A 64 -68.00 17.20 -21.35
CA ASN A 64 -67.34 17.75 -20.18
C ASN A 64 -66.06 18.47 -20.57
N GLN A 65 -66.14 19.70 -20.99
CA GLN A 65 -65.01 20.51 -21.46
C GLN A 65 -64.02 20.78 -20.33
N ASN A 66 -62.70 20.63 -20.60
CA ASN A 66 -61.65 20.82 -19.61
C ASN A 66 -60.44 21.62 -20.16
N GLU A 67 -60.56 22.93 -20.17
CA GLU A 67 -59.51 23.86 -20.61
C GLU A 67 -58.24 23.78 -19.74
N GLU A 68 -58.33 23.41 -18.48
CA GLU A 68 -57.19 23.27 -17.59
C GLU A 68 -56.33 22.07 -18.00
N LEU A 69 -56.95 20.99 -18.49
CA LEU A 69 -56.21 19.79 -18.95
C LEU A 69 -55.49 20.06 -20.27
N ILE A 70 -56.11 20.85 -21.19
CA ILE A 70 -55.46 21.27 -22.42
C ILE A 70 -54.25 22.14 -22.12
N LYS A 71 -54.34 23.13 -21.22
CA LYS A 71 -53.21 23.95 -20.79
C LYS A 71 -52.11 23.13 -20.11
N TYR A 72 -52.49 22.16 -19.31
CA TYR A 72 -51.55 21.22 -18.68
C TYR A 72 -50.74 20.40 -19.71
N LEU A 73 -51.42 19.92 -20.76
CA LEU A 73 -50.79 19.20 -21.87
C LEU A 73 -49.87 20.11 -22.70
N ASP A 74 -50.28 21.31 -22.98
CA ASP A 74 -49.46 22.32 -23.68
C ASP A 74 -48.17 22.63 -22.89
N ASP A 75 -48.28 22.84 -21.58
CA ASP A 75 -47.14 23.15 -20.71
C ASP A 75 -46.14 21.98 -20.64
N ILE A 76 -46.62 20.74 -20.55
CA ILE A 76 -45.74 19.56 -20.57
C ILE A 76 -45.02 19.41 -21.93
N LEU A 77 -45.76 19.54 -23.05
CA LEU A 77 -45.16 19.43 -24.38
C LEU A 77 -44.13 20.54 -24.63
N LEU A 78 -44.38 21.74 -24.16
CA LEU A 78 -43.44 22.87 -24.20
C LEU A 78 -42.16 22.52 -23.40
N GLY A 79 -42.34 22.01 -22.19
CA GLY A 79 -41.22 21.58 -21.33
C GLY A 79 -40.39 20.47 -21.96
N LEU A 80 -41.02 19.45 -22.56
CA LEU A 80 -40.35 18.35 -23.23
C LEU A 80 -39.53 18.81 -24.45
N ARG A 81 -40.01 19.78 -25.22
CA ARG A 81 -39.36 20.30 -26.43
C ARG A 81 -38.24 21.30 -26.14
N TYR A 82 -38.52 22.28 -25.27
CA TYR A 82 -37.70 23.47 -25.13
C TYR A 82 -37.05 23.66 -23.76
N GLN A 83 -37.29 22.74 -22.81
CA GLN A 83 -36.88 22.88 -21.40
C GLN A 83 -37.53 24.13 -20.74
N ASP A 84 -38.62 24.58 -21.28
CA ASP A 84 -39.41 25.68 -20.74
C ASP A 84 -40.64 25.14 -20.02
N GLY A 85 -41.12 25.82 -18.97
CA GLY A 85 -42.29 25.37 -18.21
C GLY A 85 -41.97 25.02 -16.75
N HIS A 86 -43.00 24.50 -16.05
CA HIS A 86 -43.00 24.34 -14.59
C HIS A 86 -42.43 22.99 -14.07
N TYR A 87 -42.06 22.06 -14.99
CA TYR A 87 -41.78 20.65 -14.60
C TYR A 87 -40.31 20.29 -14.52
N ASP A 88 -39.38 21.24 -14.71
CA ASP A 88 -37.94 21.04 -14.65
C ASP A 88 -37.50 19.84 -15.50
N LEU A 89 -37.97 19.79 -16.75
CA LEU A 89 -37.67 18.74 -17.72
C LEU A 89 -36.34 19.00 -18.42
N VAL A 90 -35.56 17.93 -18.64
CA VAL A 90 -34.30 18.03 -19.39
C VAL A 90 -34.53 17.70 -20.86
N LYS A 91 -33.81 18.38 -21.75
CA LYS A 91 -33.84 18.05 -23.18
C LYS A 91 -33.02 16.77 -23.40
N LEU A 92 -33.66 15.73 -23.94
CA LEU A 92 -32.92 14.53 -24.38
C LEU A 92 -32.24 14.81 -25.72
N ASN A 93 -30.93 14.73 -25.74
CA ASN A 93 -30.11 14.90 -26.95
C ASN A 93 -30.02 13.56 -27.71
N ASP A 94 -31.18 13.10 -28.19
CA ASP A 94 -31.32 11.91 -29.05
C ASP A 94 -32.17 12.32 -30.26
N GLU A 95 -31.66 12.09 -31.46
CA GLU A 95 -32.26 12.58 -32.69
C GLU A 95 -33.63 11.92 -32.94
N GLU A 96 -33.73 10.63 -32.72
CA GLU A 96 -34.95 9.85 -32.86
C GLU A 96 -36.06 10.36 -31.93
N TYR A 97 -35.73 10.59 -30.65
CA TYR A 97 -36.68 11.13 -29.69
C TYR A 97 -37.15 12.53 -30.07
N GLN A 98 -36.25 13.42 -30.49
CA GLN A 98 -36.60 14.81 -30.86
C GLN A 98 -37.48 14.85 -32.09
N GLU A 99 -37.25 14.01 -33.09
CA GLU A 99 -38.08 13.88 -34.28
C GLU A 99 -39.50 13.39 -33.93
N LYS A 100 -39.64 12.33 -33.14
CA LYS A 100 -40.93 11.80 -32.68
C LYS A 100 -41.71 12.83 -31.87
N LEU A 101 -41.06 13.52 -30.93
CA LEU A 101 -41.68 14.57 -30.13
C LEU A 101 -42.15 15.77 -30.96
N GLN A 102 -41.39 16.12 -32.02
CA GLN A 102 -41.77 17.18 -32.93
C GLN A 102 -43.07 16.80 -33.67
N ILE A 103 -43.11 15.62 -34.28
CA ILE A 103 -44.27 15.10 -35.01
C ILE A 103 -45.51 15.04 -34.10
N GLN A 104 -45.34 14.51 -32.88
CA GLN A 104 -46.41 14.45 -31.86
C GLN A 104 -46.93 15.84 -31.50
N SER A 105 -46.04 16.81 -31.27
CA SER A 105 -46.45 18.17 -30.92
C SER A 105 -47.20 18.87 -32.05
N ASP A 106 -46.74 18.70 -33.29
CA ASP A 106 -47.42 19.28 -34.47
C ASP A 106 -48.80 18.63 -34.69
N TYR A 107 -48.96 17.38 -34.33
CA TYR A 107 -50.23 16.69 -34.40
C TYR A 107 -51.16 17.07 -33.25
N TRP A 108 -50.64 17.41 -32.06
CA TRP A 108 -51.41 17.97 -30.94
C TRP A 108 -52.12 19.24 -31.30
N ASP A 109 -51.51 20.15 -32.05
CA ASP A 109 -52.15 21.39 -32.51
C ASP A 109 -53.32 21.09 -33.45
N LYS A 110 -53.22 20.07 -34.31
CA LYS A 110 -54.33 19.61 -35.13
C LYS A 110 -55.46 19.00 -34.30
N LEU A 111 -55.10 18.18 -33.30
CA LEU A 111 -56.08 17.56 -32.42
C LEU A 111 -56.86 18.59 -31.58
N LYS A 112 -56.19 19.66 -31.13
CA LYS A 112 -56.87 20.81 -30.47
C LYS A 112 -57.91 21.46 -31.39
N THR A 113 -57.61 21.66 -32.67
CA THR A 113 -58.57 22.18 -33.67
C THR A 113 -59.75 21.23 -33.82
N GLU A 114 -59.53 19.93 -33.79
CA GLU A 114 -60.66 18.99 -33.88
C GLU A 114 -61.50 18.95 -32.59
N ILE A 115 -60.86 19.11 -31.40
CA ILE A 115 -61.58 19.31 -30.12
C ILE A 115 -62.50 20.47 -30.19
N GLU A 116 -62.06 21.60 -30.72
CA GLU A 116 -62.91 22.74 -30.94
C GLU A 116 -64.11 22.46 -31.94
N ALA A 117 -63.81 21.64 -32.95
CA ALA A 117 -64.85 21.18 -33.89
C ALA A 117 -65.90 20.30 -33.19
N VAL A 118 -65.54 19.44 -32.29
CA VAL A 118 -66.44 18.62 -31.45
C VAL A 118 -67.39 19.48 -30.65
N ARG A 119 -66.90 20.56 -30.04
CA ARG A 119 -67.68 21.50 -29.27
C ARG A 119 -68.79 22.25 -30.14
N ASN A 120 -68.48 22.51 -31.42
CA ASN A 120 -69.34 23.23 -32.33
C ASN A 120 -70.29 22.34 -33.10
N LYS A 121 -69.90 21.10 -33.47
CA LYS A 121 -70.68 20.28 -34.47
C LYS A 121 -71.09 18.93 -33.85
N GLY A 122 -70.66 18.57 -32.60
CA GLY A 122 -70.86 17.28 -32.00
C GLY A 122 -69.82 16.27 -32.53
N TYR A 123 -69.43 15.31 -31.68
CA TYR A 123 -68.37 14.36 -32.00
C TYR A 123 -68.68 13.45 -33.18
N GLU A 124 -69.94 13.15 -33.45
CA GLU A 124 -70.36 12.27 -34.55
C GLU A 124 -70.08 12.92 -35.96
N ASN A 125 -69.85 14.20 -36.00
CA ASN A 125 -69.57 14.97 -37.25
C ASN A 125 -68.09 15.39 -37.32
N THR A 126 -67.21 14.71 -36.58
CA THR A 126 -65.77 15.00 -36.47
C THR A 126 -64.94 13.71 -36.58
N ASP A 127 -63.63 13.82 -36.83
CA ASP A 127 -62.71 12.68 -36.89
C ASP A 127 -61.94 12.49 -35.57
N ILE A 128 -62.48 13.05 -34.47
CA ILE A 128 -61.79 13.13 -33.18
C ILE A 128 -61.34 11.75 -32.66
N VAL A 129 -62.18 10.70 -32.85
CA VAL A 129 -61.86 9.34 -32.38
C VAL A 129 -60.67 8.80 -33.13
N ASN A 130 -60.65 8.84 -34.45
CA ASN A 130 -59.54 8.36 -35.27
C ASN A 130 -58.25 9.18 -35.02
N MET A 131 -58.37 10.49 -34.94
CA MET A 131 -57.25 11.39 -34.62
C MET A 131 -56.65 11.09 -33.24
N SER A 132 -57.46 10.75 -32.24
CA SER A 132 -56.99 10.43 -30.93
C SER A 132 -56.18 9.12 -30.89
N GLU A 133 -56.56 8.11 -31.66
CA GLU A 133 -55.84 6.85 -31.80
C GLU A 133 -54.50 7.05 -32.53
N ILE A 134 -54.46 7.87 -33.56
CA ILE A 134 -53.22 8.25 -34.26
C ILE A 134 -52.30 9.00 -33.30
N TYR A 135 -52.84 9.97 -32.53
CA TYR A 135 -52.04 10.68 -31.51
C TYR A 135 -51.50 9.75 -30.43
N PHE A 136 -52.33 8.81 -29.94
CA PHE A 136 -51.88 7.82 -28.96
C PHE A 136 -50.69 7.02 -29.46
N THR A 137 -50.73 6.56 -30.72
CA THR A 137 -49.62 5.84 -31.34
C THR A 137 -48.35 6.69 -31.42
N MET A 138 -48.47 7.97 -31.81
CA MET A 138 -47.33 8.91 -31.84
C MET A 138 -46.76 9.17 -30.46
N ALA A 139 -47.61 9.31 -29.45
CA ALA A 139 -47.18 9.49 -28.07
C ALA A 139 -46.48 8.23 -27.50
N ASP A 140 -46.97 7.06 -27.87
CA ASP A 140 -46.35 5.80 -27.49
C ASP A 140 -44.97 5.63 -28.14
N GLU A 141 -44.81 5.97 -29.41
CA GLU A 141 -43.52 5.98 -30.10
C GLU A 141 -42.56 6.99 -29.47
N THR A 142 -43.00 8.13 -29.01
CA THR A 142 -42.17 9.13 -28.33
C THR A 142 -41.70 8.62 -26.98
N VAL A 143 -42.56 7.97 -26.18
CA VAL A 143 -42.18 7.31 -24.92
C VAL A 143 -41.14 6.22 -25.18
N SER A 144 -41.39 5.35 -26.16
CA SER A 144 -40.49 4.26 -26.55
C SER A 144 -39.11 4.76 -26.98
N ALA A 145 -39.04 5.88 -27.72
CA ALA A 145 -37.76 6.50 -28.08
C ALA A 145 -37.00 7.05 -26.85
N ALA A 146 -37.73 7.66 -25.88
CA ALA A 146 -37.10 8.10 -24.63
C ALA A 146 -36.57 6.94 -23.78
N GLU A 147 -37.31 5.80 -23.71
CA GLU A 147 -36.86 4.58 -23.04
C GLU A 147 -35.64 4.00 -23.71
N SER A 148 -35.62 3.89 -25.04
CA SER A 148 -34.45 3.44 -25.82
C SER A 148 -33.20 4.28 -25.55
N TYR A 149 -33.36 5.61 -25.47
CA TYR A 149 -32.27 6.50 -25.09
C TYR A 149 -31.75 6.21 -23.67
N SER A 150 -32.65 6.00 -22.71
CA SER A 150 -32.31 5.62 -21.34
C SER A 150 -31.50 4.33 -21.29
N GLU A 151 -31.92 3.30 -22.03
CA GLU A 151 -31.22 2.02 -22.15
C GLU A 151 -29.83 2.18 -22.74
N LYS A 152 -29.69 2.99 -23.82
CA LYS A 152 -28.37 3.30 -24.42
C LYS A 152 -27.42 3.92 -23.39
N ILE A 153 -27.91 4.80 -22.51
CA ILE A 153 -27.10 5.39 -21.42
C ILE A 153 -26.75 4.33 -20.36
N ALA A 154 -27.71 3.50 -19.96
CA ALA A 154 -27.49 2.46 -18.94
C ALA A 154 -26.43 1.45 -19.41
N ILE A 155 -26.44 1.05 -20.68
CA ILE A 155 -25.41 0.17 -21.27
C ILE A 155 -24.03 0.85 -21.22
N LYS A 156 -23.94 2.15 -21.55
CA LYS A 156 -22.68 2.90 -21.44
C LYS A 156 -22.15 2.94 -20.01
N ILE A 157 -23.00 3.19 -19.02
CA ILE A 157 -22.62 3.19 -17.60
C ILE A 157 -22.07 1.82 -17.21
N ARG A 158 -22.77 0.74 -17.54
CA ARG A 158 -22.34 -0.64 -17.24
C ARG A 158 -20.98 -0.97 -17.86
N THR A 159 -20.75 -0.51 -19.08
CA THR A 159 -19.45 -0.70 -19.76
C THR A 159 -18.32 0.02 -19.01
N ILE A 160 -18.57 1.27 -18.59
CA ILE A 160 -17.60 2.06 -17.83
C ILE A 160 -17.32 1.42 -16.46
N GLU A 161 -18.34 0.91 -15.78
CA GLU A 161 -18.19 0.17 -14.52
C GLU A 161 -17.26 -1.04 -14.66
N LEU A 162 -17.48 -1.86 -15.70
CA LEU A 162 -16.64 -3.04 -15.97
C LEU A 162 -15.20 -2.65 -16.27
N LEU A 163 -14.98 -1.61 -17.08
CA LEU A 163 -13.64 -1.11 -17.38
C LEU A 163 -12.95 -0.56 -16.13
N SER A 164 -13.67 0.18 -15.28
CA SER A 164 -13.15 0.71 -14.02
C SER A 164 -12.80 -0.41 -13.03
N ALA A 165 -13.63 -1.44 -12.94
CA ALA A 165 -13.36 -2.60 -12.10
C ALA A 165 -12.11 -3.39 -12.56
N LEU A 166 -11.94 -3.55 -13.87
CA LEU A 166 -10.76 -4.20 -14.45
C LEU A 166 -9.49 -3.39 -14.18
N ASP A 167 -9.52 -2.08 -14.38
CA ASP A 167 -8.39 -1.18 -14.12
C ASP A 167 -7.98 -1.21 -12.63
N MET A 168 -8.97 -1.17 -11.73
CA MET A 168 -8.73 -1.29 -10.28
C MET A 168 -8.11 -2.64 -9.90
N LEU A 169 -8.57 -3.73 -10.52
CA LEU A 169 -7.99 -5.06 -10.29
C LEU A 169 -6.51 -5.12 -10.70
N ILE A 170 -6.17 -4.55 -11.85
CA ILE A 170 -4.77 -4.47 -12.33
C ILE A 170 -3.92 -3.67 -11.34
N LEU A 171 -4.41 -2.51 -10.85
CA LEU A 171 -3.72 -1.70 -9.87
C LEU A 171 -3.45 -2.48 -8.57
N VAL A 172 -4.43 -3.21 -8.05
CA VAL A 172 -4.30 -4.04 -6.84
C VAL A 172 -3.22 -5.12 -7.03
N ILE A 173 -3.24 -5.82 -8.17
CA ILE A 173 -2.22 -6.84 -8.48
C ILE A 173 -0.82 -6.23 -8.52
N LEU A 174 -0.65 -5.07 -9.14
CA LEU A 174 0.64 -4.37 -9.21
C LEU A 174 1.15 -3.98 -7.81
N VAL A 175 0.28 -3.50 -6.92
CA VAL A 175 0.63 -3.16 -5.54
C VAL A 175 1.06 -4.41 -4.76
N ILE A 176 0.31 -5.52 -4.88
CA ILE A 176 0.67 -6.79 -4.23
C ILE A 176 2.04 -7.28 -4.70
N MET A 177 2.29 -7.28 -6.01
CA MET A 177 3.59 -7.68 -6.56
C MET A 177 4.75 -6.81 -6.05
N GLN A 178 4.55 -5.50 -5.91
CA GLN A 178 5.57 -4.59 -5.38
C GLN A 178 5.87 -4.87 -3.90
N THR A 179 4.83 -5.07 -3.08
CA THR A 179 4.98 -5.36 -1.65
C THR A 179 5.69 -6.68 -1.42
N LEU A 180 5.32 -7.74 -2.14
CA LEU A 180 6.01 -9.04 -2.06
C LEU A 180 7.50 -8.92 -2.44
N LYS A 181 7.81 -8.20 -3.52
CA LYS A 181 9.20 -7.97 -3.93
C LYS A 181 9.99 -7.15 -2.91
N ALA A 182 9.37 -6.14 -2.29
CA ALA A 182 10.00 -5.34 -1.24
C ALA A 182 10.30 -6.20 0.01
N MET A 183 9.39 -7.08 0.42
CA MET A 183 9.59 -8.02 1.53
C MET A 183 10.75 -8.99 1.24
N GLN A 184 10.81 -9.58 0.05
CA GLN A 184 11.92 -10.45 -0.35
C GLN A 184 13.27 -9.73 -0.29
N MET A 185 13.35 -8.50 -0.81
CA MET A 185 14.58 -7.70 -0.74
C MET A 185 14.99 -7.36 0.69
N ALA A 186 14.03 -7.01 1.56
CA ALA A 186 14.31 -6.73 2.97
C ALA A 186 14.84 -7.98 3.70
N MET A 187 14.27 -9.16 3.42
CA MET A 187 14.74 -10.43 3.98
C MET A 187 16.16 -10.80 3.50
N GLN A 188 16.43 -10.61 2.21
CA GLN A 188 17.77 -10.82 1.66
C GLN A 188 18.81 -9.87 2.26
N ASN A 189 18.46 -8.59 2.43
CA ASN A 189 19.37 -7.62 3.05
C ASN A 189 19.69 -7.99 4.50
N ARG A 190 18.72 -8.39 5.31
CA ARG A 190 18.93 -8.86 6.68
C ARG A 190 19.87 -10.06 6.72
N LEU A 191 19.69 -11.02 5.81
CA LEU A 191 20.56 -12.19 5.73
C LEU A 191 22.00 -11.82 5.32
N LEU A 192 22.15 -10.86 4.41
CA LEU A 192 23.45 -10.32 4.01
C LEU A 192 24.16 -9.57 5.16
N GLU A 193 23.42 -8.77 5.92
CA GLU A 193 23.91 -8.08 7.11
C GLU A 193 24.37 -9.09 8.18
N GLN A 194 23.56 -10.11 8.47
CA GLN A 194 23.96 -11.17 9.40
C GLN A 194 25.27 -11.85 8.95
N LYS A 195 25.38 -12.24 7.69
CA LYS A 195 26.60 -12.84 7.15
C LYS A 195 27.80 -11.88 7.14
N ALA A 196 27.56 -10.59 7.00
CA ALA A 196 28.63 -9.59 6.95
C ALA A 196 29.20 -9.23 8.33
N PHE A 197 28.38 -9.30 9.41
CA PHE A 197 28.75 -8.77 10.73
C PHE A 197 28.69 -9.77 11.88
N VAL A 198 28.22 -11.00 11.65
CA VAL A 198 28.13 -12.05 12.68
C VAL A 198 29.07 -13.20 12.35
N ASP A 199 29.77 -13.71 13.35
CA ASP A 199 30.58 -14.93 13.23
C ASP A 199 29.70 -16.19 13.27
N ALA A 200 29.87 -17.06 12.27
CA ALA A 200 28.97 -18.20 12.05
C ALA A 200 29.08 -19.27 13.15
N HIS A 201 30.24 -19.40 13.86
CA HIS A 201 30.46 -20.39 14.90
C HIS A 201 30.02 -19.90 16.28
N THR A 202 30.28 -18.63 16.59
CA THR A 202 30.07 -18.09 17.95
C THR A 202 28.79 -17.25 18.08
N VAL A 203 28.15 -16.85 16.95
CA VAL A 203 27.05 -15.92 16.90
C VAL A 203 27.38 -14.52 17.45
N LEU A 204 28.63 -14.28 17.80
CA LEU A 204 29.16 -12.99 18.21
C LEU A 204 29.37 -12.09 16.98
N PRO A 205 29.44 -10.75 17.14
CA PRO A 205 30.04 -9.86 16.17
C PRO A 205 31.36 -10.38 15.63
N ASN A 206 31.50 -10.41 14.31
CA ASN A 206 32.73 -10.90 13.65
C ASN A 206 33.77 -9.79 13.49
N LYS A 207 34.89 -10.12 12.84
CA LYS A 207 36.00 -9.20 12.58
C LYS A 207 35.54 -7.88 11.90
N ASN A 208 34.57 -7.95 10.96
CA ASN A 208 34.08 -6.77 10.30
C ASN A 208 33.34 -5.86 11.28
N ALA A 209 32.50 -6.44 12.14
CA ALA A 209 31.79 -5.69 13.18
C ALA A 209 32.76 -5.06 14.18
N CYS A 210 33.82 -5.81 14.59
CA CYS A 210 34.86 -5.28 15.44
C CYS A 210 35.61 -4.12 14.78
N ASN A 211 35.98 -4.25 13.52
CA ASN A 211 36.66 -3.20 12.77
C ASN A 211 35.79 -1.96 12.59
N GLU A 212 34.48 -2.10 12.36
CA GLU A 212 33.57 -0.97 12.27
C GLU A 212 33.50 -0.18 13.59
N LEU A 213 33.47 -0.89 14.71
CA LEU A 213 33.52 -0.27 16.04
C LEU A 213 34.84 0.47 16.29
N LEU A 214 35.97 -0.17 15.96
CA LEU A 214 37.31 0.36 16.22
C LEU A 214 37.70 1.52 15.32
N ASN A 215 37.23 1.51 14.06
CA ASN A 215 37.52 2.57 13.07
C ASN A 215 36.71 3.85 13.26
N LYS A 216 35.81 3.90 14.24
CA LYS A 216 35.15 5.17 14.62
C LYS A 216 36.23 6.14 15.11
N LYS A 217 36.42 7.21 14.35
CA LYS A 217 37.40 8.28 14.67
C LYS A 217 36.94 9.21 15.78
N ASP A 218 35.78 8.94 16.35
CA ASP A 218 35.21 9.75 17.42
C ASP A 218 36.06 9.58 18.68
N VAL A 219 36.36 10.69 19.32
CA VAL A 219 37.01 10.69 20.63
C VAL A 219 36.04 10.11 21.66
N ILE A 220 36.54 9.22 22.51
CA ILE A 220 35.75 8.62 23.58
C ILE A 220 35.49 9.70 24.63
N THR A 221 34.21 9.98 24.87
CA THR A 221 33.79 11.03 25.82
C THR A 221 33.35 10.47 27.18
N ASP A 222 33.20 9.16 27.26
CA ASP A 222 32.80 8.43 28.48
C ASP A 222 33.93 7.48 28.95
N SER A 223 33.82 7.05 30.18
CA SER A 223 34.75 6.07 30.77
C SER A 223 34.50 4.72 30.09
N THR A 224 35.31 4.38 29.09
CA THR A 224 35.21 3.17 28.28
C THR A 224 36.42 2.29 28.44
N ALA A 225 36.23 0.97 28.60
CA ALA A 225 37.30 0.00 28.61
C ALA A 225 37.28 -0.89 27.37
N CYS A 226 38.44 -1.23 26.85
CA CYS A 226 38.65 -2.29 25.88
C CYS A 226 39.40 -3.45 26.53
N ILE A 227 38.90 -4.67 26.33
CA ILE A 227 39.58 -5.92 26.82
C ILE A 227 39.87 -6.79 25.59
N MET A 228 41.14 -7.15 25.40
CA MET A 228 41.59 -8.10 24.41
C MET A 228 41.79 -9.47 25.06
N PHE A 229 41.29 -10.49 24.39
CA PHE A 229 41.42 -11.89 24.80
C PHE A 229 42.06 -12.74 23.69
N ASP A 230 42.93 -13.69 24.07
CA ASP A 230 43.52 -14.66 23.17
C ASP A 230 43.35 -16.08 23.79
N LEU A 231 42.62 -16.93 23.06
CA LEU A 231 42.31 -18.30 23.51
C LEU A 231 43.52 -19.19 23.34
N ASN A 232 44.08 -19.69 24.46
CA ASN A 232 45.25 -20.51 24.46
C ASN A 232 44.99 -21.94 23.94
N ASN A 233 46.04 -22.59 23.44
CA ASN A 233 46.07 -24.01 23.05
C ASN A 233 45.11 -24.41 21.91
N LEU A 234 44.43 -23.47 21.21
CA LEU A 234 43.53 -23.81 20.12
C LEU A 234 44.19 -24.65 19.03
N LYS A 235 45.44 -24.31 18.66
CA LYS A 235 46.19 -25.10 17.68
C LYS A 235 46.46 -26.51 18.16
N THR A 236 46.88 -26.71 19.43
CA THR A 236 47.11 -28.03 20.03
C THR A 236 45.84 -28.87 20.06
N VAL A 237 44.69 -28.26 20.42
CA VAL A 237 43.40 -28.94 20.40
C VAL A 237 43.02 -29.37 18.98
N ASN A 238 43.21 -28.49 18.00
CA ASN A 238 42.98 -28.84 16.59
C ASN A 238 43.86 -29.99 16.11
N ASP A 239 45.15 -29.94 16.43
CA ASP A 239 46.11 -30.93 15.98
C ASP A 239 45.93 -32.31 16.67
N THR A 240 45.46 -32.36 17.93
CA THR A 240 45.28 -33.57 18.71
C THR A 240 43.86 -34.15 18.67
N MET A 241 42.83 -33.31 18.62
CA MET A 241 41.42 -33.71 18.74
C MET A 241 40.59 -33.36 17.50
N GLY A 242 41.19 -32.69 16.49
CA GLY A 242 40.56 -32.29 15.27
C GLY A 242 39.82 -30.92 15.33
N HIS A 243 39.56 -30.36 14.18
CA HIS A 243 38.95 -29.02 14.05
C HIS A 243 37.59 -28.86 14.74
N SER A 244 36.80 -29.93 14.80
CA SER A 244 35.52 -29.93 15.52
C SER A 244 35.65 -29.64 17.01
N ALA A 245 36.75 -30.16 17.61
CA ALA A 245 37.05 -29.88 19.01
C ALA A 245 37.52 -28.42 19.22
N GLY A 246 38.32 -27.89 18.30
CA GLY A 246 38.70 -26.49 18.33
C GLY A 246 37.51 -25.54 18.15
N ASP A 247 36.57 -25.86 17.26
CA ASP A 247 35.33 -25.11 17.11
C ASP A 247 34.47 -25.13 18.39
N GLN A 248 34.40 -26.27 19.06
CA GLN A 248 33.72 -26.40 20.34
C GLN A 248 34.40 -25.56 21.44
N LEU A 249 35.73 -25.51 21.48
CA LEU A 249 36.50 -24.68 22.41
C LEU A 249 36.21 -23.20 22.18
N ILE A 250 36.20 -22.73 20.92
CA ILE A 250 35.86 -21.39 20.53
C ILE A 250 34.42 -21.03 20.96
N MET A 251 33.43 -21.93 20.70
CA MET A 251 32.03 -21.73 21.11
C MET A 251 31.90 -21.66 22.65
N ASN A 252 32.58 -22.53 23.37
CA ASN A 252 32.55 -22.54 24.85
C ASN A 252 33.14 -21.25 25.42
N PHE A 253 34.22 -20.76 24.84
CA PHE A 253 34.82 -19.49 25.25
C PHE A 253 33.91 -18.30 24.95
N SER A 254 33.27 -18.28 23.79
CA SER A 254 32.29 -17.21 23.44
C SER A 254 31.10 -17.16 24.42
N LYS A 255 30.59 -18.32 24.83
CA LYS A 255 29.55 -18.46 25.86
C LYS A 255 30.02 -17.97 27.23
N LEU A 256 31.25 -18.32 27.61
CA LEU A 256 31.87 -17.84 28.83
C LEU A 256 31.92 -16.31 28.87
N LEU A 257 32.40 -15.66 27.80
CA LEU A 257 32.42 -14.19 27.70
C LEU A 257 31.02 -13.59 27.85
N ARG A 258 30.05 -14.13 27.13
CA ARG A 258 28.65 -13.66 27.20
C ARG A 258 27.94 -13.93 28.51
N SER A 259 28.33 -14.92 29.26
CA SER A 259 27.75 -15.21 30.58
C SER A 259 28.12 -14.19 31.65
N VAL A 260 29.26 -13.50 31.48
CA VAL A 260 29.80 -12.57 32.48
C VAL A 260 29.72 -11.11 32.02
N ILE A 261 30.02 -10.85 30.75
CA ILE A 261 29.95 -9.46 30.21
C ILE A 261 28.49 -9.11 29.90
N PRO A 262 28.01 -7.97 30.43
CA PRO A 262 26.64 -7.56 30.25
C PRO A 262 26.21 -7.51 28.75
N GLU A 263 24.94 -7.83 28.46
CA GLU A 263 24.40 -7.89 27.10
C GLU A 263 24.44 -6.53 26.37
N LYS A 264 24.36 -5.42 27.12
CA LYS A 264 24.48 -4.05 26.62
C LYS A 264 25.87 -3.70 26.09
N ASP A 265 26.92 -4.45 26.52
CA ASP A 265 28.30 -4.20 26.16
C ASP A 265 28.72 -5.08 24.96
N PHE A 266 29.67 -4.57 24.19
CA PHE A 266 30.12 -5.24 22.99
C PHE A 266 31.06 -6.42 23.33
N VAL A 267 30.82 -7.57 22.71
CA VAL A 267 31.75 -8.70 22.66
C VAL A 267 31.80 -9.20 21.24
N GLY A 268 32.99 -9.30 20.64
CA GLY A 268 33.18 -9.75 19.27
C GLY A 268 34.36 -10.69 19.10
N ARG A 269 34.32 -11.55 18.07
CA ARG A 269 35.46 -12.38 17.65
C ARG A 269 36.29 -11.61 16.63
N TYR A 270 37.48 -11.20 17.03
CA TYR A 270 38.38 -10.36 16.24
C TYR A 270 39.28 -11.17 15.30
N GLY A 271 39.69 -12.36 15.70
CA GLY A 271 40.54 -13.26 14.94
C GLY A 271 40.12 -14.72 15.06
N GLY A 272 41.01 -15.66 14.76
CA GLY A 272 40.76 -17.08 14.91
C GLY A 272 40.54 -17.49 16.37
N ASP A 273 41.43 -17.05 17.24
CA ASP A 273 41.50 -17.27 18.69
C ASP A 273 41.37 -15.96 19.49
N GLU A 274 41.20 -14.82 18.82
CA GLU A 274 41.17 -13.50 19.41
C GLU A 274 39.75 -12.96 19.56
N PHE A 275 39.44 -12.41 20.74
CA PHE A 275 38.14 -11.79 21.05
C PHE A 275 38.37 -10.42 21.70
N ILE A 276 37.43 -9.52 21.48
CA ILE A 276 37.44 -8.21 22.12
C ILE A 276 36.15 -7.98 22.87
N ALA A 277 36.22 -7.24 23.96
CA ALA A 277 35.07 -6.69 24.65
C ALA A 277 35.26 -5.19 24.84
N VAL A 278 34.16 -4.42 24.64
CA VAL A 278 34.12 -2.99 24.92
C VAL A 278 33.03 -2.73 25.91
N ILE A 279 33.39 -2.11 27.02
CA ILE A 279 32.50 -1.84 28.14
C ILE A 279 32.43 -0.34 28.34
N HIS A 280 31.23 0.22 28.21
CA HIS A 280 30.99 1.65 28.37
C HIS A 280 30.61 1.99 29.82
N HIS A 281 30.88 3.24 30.23
CA HIS A 281 30.55 3.77 31.55
C HIS A 281 31.03 2.89 32.69
N THR A 282 32.31 2.52 32.64
CA THR A 282 32.94 1.58 33.59
C THR A 282 34.11 2.21 34.32
N SER A 283 34.55 1.53 35.36
CA SER A 283 35.70 1.89 36.19
C SER A 283 36.73 0.73 36.26
N GLU A 284 37.94 1.05 36.65
CA GLU A 284 39.00 0.04 36.89
C GLU A 284 38.57 -1.07 37.88
N ALA A 285 37.79 -0.68 38.91
CA ALA A 285 37.30 -1.65 39.91
C ALA A 285 36.27 -2.61 39.29
N GLU A 286 35.35 -2.12 38.43
CA GLU A 286 34.38 -2.95 37.76
C GLU A 286 35.01 -3.88 36.72
N ILE A 287 36.04 -3.42 35.98
CA ILE A 287 36.78 -4.26 35.03
C ILE A 287 37.44 -5.40 35.80
N LYS A 288 38.12 -5.12 36.93
CA LYS A 288 38.74 -6.14 37.76
C LYS A 288 37.74 -7.18 38.30
N GLU A 289 36.52 -6.76 38.65
CA GLU A 289 35.49 -7.71 39.11
C GLU A 289 34.91 -8.52 37.92
N ILE A 290 34.77 -7.95 36.73
CA ILE A 290 34.42 -8.69 35.51
C ILE A 290 35.48 -9.77 35.22
N LEU A 291 36.76 -9.41 35.22
CA LEU A 291 37.87 -10.36 34.99
C LEU A 291 37.91 -11.47 36.03
N LYS A 292 37.67 -11.12 37.30
CA LYS A 292 37.58 -12.09 38.38
C LYS A 292 36.40 -13.04 38.24
N SER A 293 35.27 -12.52 37.78
CA SER A 293 34.09 -13.34 37.49
C SER A 293 34.30 -14.25 36.29
N LEU A 294 34.97 -13.79 35.23
CA LEU A 294 35.38 -14.61 34.09
C LEU A 294 36.30 -15.75 34.54
N TYR A 295 37.24 -15.48 35.45
CA TYR A 295 38.15 -16.46 35.97
C TYR A 295 37.41 -17.53 36.78
N ARG A 296 36.52 -17.16 37.69
CA ARG A 296 35.69 -18.08 38.47
C ARG A 296 34.81 -18.96 37.58
N GLU A 297 34.19 -18.37 36.55
CA GLU A 297 33.31 -19.10 35.65
C GLU A 297 34.11 -20.05 34.74
N LYS A 298 35.32 -19.66 34.30
CA LYS A 298 36.25 -20.52 33.61
C LYS A 298 36.60 -21.75 34.46
N ASP A 299 36.97 -21.54 35.74
CA ASP A 299 37.35 -22.65 36.64
C ASP A 299 36.14 -23.57 36.90
N ARG A 300 34.94 -23.02 37.03
CA ARG A 300 33.71 -23.81 37.14
C ARG A 300 33.46 -24.65 35.89
N LEU A 301 33.58 -24.08 34.69
CA LEU A 301 33.41 -24.81 33.45
C LEU A 301 34.49 -25.91 33.28
N ASN A 302 35.74 -25.63 33.64
CA ASN A 302 36.82 -26.57 33.54
C ASN A 302 36.74 -27.70 34.58
N SER A 303 35.90 -27.59 35.62
CA SER A 303 35.69 -28.66 36.61
C SER A 303 34.76 -29.78 36.14
N TYR A 304 34.08 -29.63 35.03
CA TYR A 304 33.22 -30.67 34.47
C TYR A 304 34.04 -31.71 33.72
N GLU A 305 33.83 -33.01 34.03
CA GLU A 305 34.47 -34.13 33.32
C GLU A 305 34.10 -34.12 31.83
N ASN A 306 35.05 -34.46 30.97
CA ASN A 306 34.93 -34.56 29.51
C ASN A 306 34.79 -33.22 28.77
N GLN A 307 35.09 -32.06 29.37
CA GLN A 307 35.16 -30.79 28.64
C GLN A 307 36.60 -30.48 28.22
N ILE A 308 36.72 -29.81 27.04
CA ILE A 308 37.99 -29.25 26.58
C ILE A 308 38.30 -28.05 27.49
N PRO A 309 39.41 -28.04 28.23
CA PRO A 309 39.72 -26.98 29.17
C PRO A 309 39.84 -25.63 28.45
N ILE A 310 39.11 -24.61 28.93
CA ILE A 310 39.24 -23.23 28.48
C ILE A 310 40.41 -22.60 29.21
N ASP A 311 41.36 -22.09 28.45
CA ASP A 311 42.43 -21.25 28.94
C ASP A 311 42.66 -20.07 28.02
N TYR A 312 42.91 -18.87 28.56
CA TYR A 312 43.07 -17.66 27.78
C TYR A 312 44.02 -16.66 28.44
N ALA A 313 44.67 -15.85 27.63
CA ALA A 313 45.35 -14.63 28.06
C ALA A 313 44.39 -13.43 27.86
N CYS A 314 44.47 -12.42 28.71
CA CYS A 314 43.75 -11.16 28.50
C CYS A 314 44.58 -9.96 28.94
N GLY A 315 44.28 -8.84 28.30
CA GLY A 315 44.77 -7.51 28.68
C GLY A 315 43.68 -6.50 28.50
N TRP A 316 43.71 -5.42 29.24
CA TRP A 316 42.71 -4.39 29.17
C TRP A 316 43.30 -2.97 29.33
N ALA A 317 42.63 -2.01 28.72
CA ALA A 317 42.89 -0.57 28.85
C ALA A 317 41.61 0.18 29.13
N LEU A 318 41.68 1.25 29.90
CA LEU A 318 40.60 2.14 30.26
C LEU A 318 40.87 3.52 29.65
N SER A 319 39.88 4.15 29.04
CA SER A 319 40.02 5.55 28.61
C SER A 319 40.32 6.42 29.81
N SER A 320 41.43 7.16 29.77
CA SER A 320 41.71 8.21 30.73
C SER A 320 40.88 9.46 30.36
N ASP A 321 40.77 10.38 31.34
CA ASP A 321 40.16 11.71 31.12
C ASP A 321 40.86 12.55 30.03
N ASP A 322 41.82 11.95 29.32
CA ASP A 322 42.56 12.59 28.24
C ASP A 322 41.67 12.70 26.96
N MET A 323 41.44 13.93 26.55
CA MET A 323 40.48 14.28 25.47
C MET A 323 40.85 13.77 24.07
N SER A 324 41.83 12.88 23.93
CA SER A 324 42.33 12.38 22.63
C SER A 324 42.23 10.86 22.46
N CYS A 325 41.63 10.14 23.42
CA CYS A 325 41.58 8.66 23.38
C CYS A 325 40.55 8.18 22.32
N THR A 326 40.99 7.28 21.42
CA THR A 326 40.15 6.61 20.44
C THR A 326 40.03 5.12 20.77
N MET A 327 39.01 4.45 20.21
CA MET A 327 38.82 3.00 20.39
C MET A 327 40.03 2.20 19.90
N GLN A 328 40.67 2.63 18.83
CA GLN A 328 41.87 1.97 18.31
C GLN A 328 43.04 2.04 19.31
N MET A 329 43.26 3.19 19.97
CA MET A 329 44.28 3.37 20.98
C MET A 329 44.03 2.46 22.18
N LEU A 330 42.79 2.36 22.65
CA LEU A 330 42.45 1.44 23.75
C LEU A 330 42.70 -0.04 23.36
N LEU A 331 42.40 -0.41 22.11
CA LEU A 331 42.70 -1.78 21.66
C LEU A 331 44.18 -2.04 21.63
N ASP A 332 44.98 -1.11 21.08
CA ASP A 332 46.44 -1.26 20.95
C ASP A 332 47.08 -1.42 22.36
N ASP A 333 46.62 -0.63 23.34
CA ASP A 333 47.09 -0.75 24.74
C ASP A 333 46.63 -2.07 25.38
N ALA A 334 45.37 -2.47 25.18
CA ALA A 334 44.87 -3.76 25.71
C ALA A 334 45.61 -4.94 25.11
N ASP A 335 45.94 -4.93 23.83
CA ASP A 335 46.75 -5.97 23.16
C ASP A 335 48.18 -6.02 23.73
N ALA A 336 48.81 -4.87 23.89
CA ALA A 336 50.14 -4.81 24.49
C ALA A 336 50.17 -5.41 25.93
N TYR A 337 49.14 -5.14 26.75
CA TYR A 337 49.03 -5.75 28.08
C TYR A 337 48.73 -7.25 28.01
N MET A 338 47.88 -7.72 27.11
CA MET A 338 47.60 -9.13 26.87
C MET A 338 48.86 -9.89 26.49
N TYR A 339 49.63 -9.33 25.56
CA TYR A 339 50.92 -9.96 25.12
C TYR A 339 51.91 -10.09 26.25
N LYS A 340 52.07 -9.08 27.12
CA LYS A 340 52.91 -9.14 28.33
C LYS A 340 52.46 -10.24 29.28
N ASN A 341 51.15 -10.35 29.53
CA ASN A 341 50.59 -11.39 30.38
C ASN A 341 50.84 -12.79 29.81
N LYS A 342 50.65 -12.96 28.49
CA LYS A 342 50.92 -14.25 27.79
C LYS A 342 52.37 -14.67 27.90
N GLN A 343 53.33 -13.75 27.85
CA GLN A 343 54.75 -14.07 28.03
C GLN A 343 55.09 -14.46 29.48
N LEU A 344 54.48 -13.79 30.46
CA LEU A 344 54.70 -14.13 31.89
C LEU A 344 54.17 -15.54 32.19
N CYS A 345 53.00 -15.90 31.72
CA CYS A 345 52.42 -17.24 31.90
C CYS A 345 53.33 -18.35 31.28
N LYS A 346 53.93 -18.10 30.11
CA LYS A 346 54.85 -19.05 29.47
C LYS A 346 56.21 -19.29 30.21
N LYS A 347 56.60 -18.36 31.09
CA LYS A 347 57.85 -18.47 31.89
C LYS A 347 57.69 -19.31 33.14
N TYR A 348 56.45 -19.51 33.60
CA TYR A 348 56.14 -20.22 34.84
C TYR A 348 55.51 -21.61 34.62
N HIS A 349 55.34 -22.01 33.34
CA HIS A 349 55.03 -23.38 32.92
C HIS A 349 56.18 -23.95 32.06
#